data_43d20f2c8372d6ef4e7cc239d59a0161
#
_entry.id   43d20f2c8372d6ef4e7cc239d59a0161
#
_cell.length_a   1.000
_cell.length_b   1.000
_cell.length_c   1.000
_cell.angle_alpha   90.00
_cell.angle_beta   90.00
_cell.angle_gamma   90.00
#
_symmetry.space_group_name_H-M   'P 1'
#
loop_
_entity.id
_entity.type
_entity.pdbx_description
1 polymer ?
#
loop_
_entity_poly.entity_id
_entity_poly.type
_entity_poly.pdbx_seq_one_letter_code
_entity_poly.pdbx_strand_id
1 'polypeptide(L)'
;HGLYILAEGPIMSDPDTKHIRRCLEAADFIVLQEIFPTETSHYADVLLPGVTFAEKTGTFTNTERRVQMVQQAITPIGEARQDWEIIRDIAQRMLDGGQRTVDGGQWSAWNYASPTDIMKEINFLTPSYAGITYERLERGETLQWPCPTPEHPGTPILHIRGFARGKGKFMPIDHLPPAELPDDNYPLILSTGRVLYHWHGGEMSRRAQGLLEIYPEHLIEISPWDAEKLG
;
A
#
# COMPACT_ATOMS: atom_id res chain seq x y z
N HIS A 1 14.02 11.58 -15.88
CA HIS A 1 12.71 11.10 -15.41
C HIS A 1 12.66 11.14 -13.90
N GLY A 2 11.59 11.72 -13.30
CA GLY A 2 11.39 11.76 -11.85
C GLY A 2 10.58 10.57 -11.34
N LEU A 3 10.85 10.15 -10.12
CA LEU A 3 10.09 9.15 -9.38
C LEU A 3 9.53 9.77 -8.09
N TYR A 4 8.29 9.44 -7.78
CA TYR A 4 7.69 9.69 -6.47
C TYR A 4 7.34 8.33 -5.86
N ILE A 5 8.07 7.94 -4.83
CA ILE A 5 7.92 6.66 -4.14
C ILE A 5 7.20 6.92 -2.82
N LEU A 6 6.08 6.23 -2.60
CA LEU A 6 5.24 6.44 -1.42
C LEU A 6 5.10 5.12 -0.65
N ALA A 7 5.61 5.10 0.57
CA ALA A 7 5.51 3.98 1.51
C ALA A 7 5.93 2.63 0.88
N GLU A 8 7.01 2.65 0.12
CA GLU A 8 7.56 1.50 -0.59
C GLU A 8 9.08 1.47 -0.47
N GLY A 9 9.61 0.32 -0.15
CA GLY A 9 11.06 0.11 -0.04
C GLY A 9 11.61 -0.78 -1.16
N PRO A 10 11.66 -0.35 -2.45
CA PRO A 10 11.96 -1.20 -3.59
C PRO A 10 13.30 -1.93 -3.49
N ILE A 11 14.28 -1.39 -2.79
CA ILE A 11 15.56 -2.10 -2.57
C ILE A 11 15.37 -3.37 -1.74
N MET A 12 14.42 -3.37 -0.79
CA MET A 12 14.15 -4.51 0.08
C MET A 12 13.04 -5.41 -0.45
N SER A 13 12.03 -4.83 -1.09
CA SER A 13 10.81 -5.55 -1.47
C SER A 13 10.84 -6.14 -2.87
N ASP A 14 11.57 -5.53 -3.80
CA ASP A 14 11.58 -5.96 -5.20
C ASP A 14 12.64 -7.01 -5.48
N PRO A 15 12.37 -7.93 -6.41
CA PRO A 15 13.37 -8.89 -6.86
C PRO A 15 14.52 -8.18 -7.62
N ASP A 16 15.68 -8.84 -7.69
CA ASP A 16 16.89 -8.31 -8.34
C ASP A 16 17.33 -6.93 -7.83
N THR A 17 17.76 -6.90 -6.58
CA THR A 17 18.28 -5.68 -5.91
C THR A 17 19.34 -4.93 -6.73
N LYS A 18 20.18 -5.64 -7.50
CA LYS A 18 21.20 -4.99 -8.34
C LYS A 18 20.60 -4.21 -9.49
N HIS A 19 19.50 -4.72 -10.05
CA HIS A 19 18.75 -4.02 -11.09
C HIS A 19 18.06 -2.79 -10.51
N ILE A 20 17.37 -2.94 -9.38
CA ILE A 20 16.68 -1.83 -8.69
C ILE A 20 17.64 -0.70 -8.35
N ARG A 21 18.83 -1.00 -7.79
CA ARG A 21 19.84 0.04 -7.50
C ARG A 21 20.22 0.81 -8.76
N ARG A 22 20.48 0.15 -9.87
CA ARG A 22 20.80 0.81 -11.14
C ARG A 22 19.64 1.65 -11.68
N CYS A 23 18.40 1.22 -11.49
CA CYS A 23 17.23 2.00 -11.87
C CYS A 23 17.10 3.29 -11.05
N LEU A 24 17.32 3.20 -9.74
CA LEU A 24 17.30 4.38 -8.87
C LEU A 24 18.46 5.34 -9.20
N GLU A 25 19.67 4.83 -9.42
CA GLU A 25 20.83 5.63 -9.83
C GLU A 25 20.64 6.34 -11.19
N ALA A 26 19.81 5.78 -12.07
CA ALA A 26 19.53 6.34 -13.38
C ALA A 26 18.37 7.37 -13.39
N ALA A 27 17.68 7.53 -12.29
CA ALA A 27 16.60 8.52 -12.17
C ALA A 27 17.19 9.94 -11.99
N ASP A 28 16.60 10.92 -12.68
CA ASP A 28 17.05 12.32 -12.60
C ASP A 28 16.65 13.01 -11.29
N PHE A 29 15.59 12.52 -10.63
CA PHE A 29 15.06 13.10 -9.40
C PHE A 29 14.15 12.09 -8.69
N ILE A 30 14.38 11.87 -7.40
CA ILE A 30 13.60 10.93 -6.58
C ILE A 30 13.06 11.63 -5.34
N VAL A 31 11.73 11.59 -5.17
CA VAL A 31 11.06 11.93 -3.92
C VAL A 31 10.64 10.64 -3.25
N LEU A 32 11.05 10.44 -2.01
CA LEU A 32 10.62 9.33 -1.17
C LEU A 32 9.79 9.86 0.00
N GLN A 33 8.53 9.41 0.10
CA GLN A 33 7.68 9.65 1.26
C GLN A 33 7.56 8.37 2.06
N GLU A 34 8.10 8.38 3.29
CA GLU A 34 8.24 7.16 4.08
C GLU A 34 8.14 7.45 5.58
N ILE A 35 7.79 6.46 6.37
CA ILE A 35 7.70 6.56 7.84
C ILE A 35 9.03 6.33 8.54
N PHE A 36 9.97 5.65 7.88
CA PHE A 36 11.34 5.41 8.37
C PHE A 36 12.36 5.67 7.27
N PRO A 37 13.56 6.16 7.60
CA PRO A 37 14.68 6.05 6.69
C PRO A 37 14.96 4.56 6.39
N THR A 38 14.98 4.23 5.11
CA THR A 38 15.27 2.89 4.59
C THR A 38 16.51 2.93 3.69
N GLU A 39 16.92 1.79 3.17
CA GLU A 39 18.00 1.74 2.19
C GLU A 39 17.69 2.55 0.91
N THR A 40 16.41 2.61 0.53
CA THR A 40 15.94 3.44 -0.59
C THR A 40 16.16 4.93 -0.35
N SER A 41 16.17 5.38 0.91
CA SER A 41 16.39 6.79 1.28
C SER A 41 17.74 7.34 0.81
N HIS A 42 18.74 6.47 0.63
CA HIS A 42 20.07 6.88 0.15
C HIS A 42 20.08 7.36 -1.31
N TYR A 43 19.04 7.04 -2.06
CA TYR A 43 18.87 7.41 -3.47
C TYR A 43 17.89 8.58 -3.65
N ALA A 44 17.23 9.01 -2.58
CA ALA A 44 16.23 10.08 -2.65
C ALA A 44 16.89 11.47 -2.60
N ASP A 45 16.50 12.35 -3.51
CA ASP A 45 16.85 13.77 -3.47
C ASP A 45 16.03 14.52 -2.44
N VAL A 46 14.80 14.07 -2.20
CA VAL A 46 13.89 14.63 -1.18
C VAL A 46 13.27 13.51 -0.38
N LEU A 47 13.37 13.61 0.95
CA LEU A 47 12.71 12.71 1.89
C LEU A 47 11.58 13.45 2.60
N LEU A 48 10.37 12.94 2.50
CA LEU A 48 9.16 13.49 3.12
C LEU A 48 8.70 12.56 4.24
N PRO A 49 8.71 13.01 5.51
CA PRO A 49 8.32 12.15 6.62
C PRO A 49 6.80 11.98 6.67
N GLY A 50 6.36 10.75 6.43
CA GLY A 50 4.98 10.30 6.58
C GLY A 50 4.68 9.81 8.00
N VAL A 51 3.41 9.50 8.28
CA VAL A 51 2.95 8.98 9.56
C VAL A 51 2.47 7.54 9.45
N THR A 52 2.56 6.79 10.55
CA THR A 52 2.02 5.44 10.66
C THR A 52 0.49 5.45 10.74
N PHE A 53 -0.13 4.27 10.62
CA PHE A 53 -1.58 4.11 10.81
C PHE A 53 -2.07 4.53 12.20
N ALA A 54 -1.21 4.44 13.23
CA ALA A 54 -1.54 4.82 14.59
C ALA A 54 -1.56 6.34 14.83
N GLU A 55 -0.94 7.11 13.93
CA GLU A 55 -0.76 8.54 14.01
C GLU A 55 -1.76 9.33 13.14
N LYS A 56 -2.73 8.67 12.53
CA LYS A 56 -3.73 9.30 11.63
C LYS A 56 -5.12 8.73 11.81
N THR A 57 -6.11 9.54 11.43
CA THR A 57 -7.51 9.10 11.29
C THR A 57 -7.85 8.98 9.82
N GLY A 58 -8.51 7.89 9.45
CA GLY A 58 -8.90 7.65 8.08
C GLY A 58 -9.64 6.33 7.91
N THR A 59 -9.75 5.84 6.68
CA THR A 59 -10.39 4.56 6.39
C THR A 59 -9.41 3.57 5.81
N PHE A 60 -9.57 2.29 6.18
CA PHE A 60 -8.86 1.15 5.60
C PHE A 60 -9.87 0.17 5.04
N THR A 61 -9.54 -0.44 3.92
CA THR A 61 -10.35 -1.51 3.33
C THR A 61 -9.62 -2.83 3.50
N ASN A 62 -10.25 -3.78 4.16
CA ASN A 62 -9.67 -5.11 4.36
C ASN A 62 -9.88 -6.04 3.15
N THR A 63 -9.34 -7.27 3.23
CA THR A 63 -9.40 -8.25 2.15
C THR A 63 -10.83 -8.65 1.76
N GLU A 64 -11.78 -8.59 2.69
CA GLU A 64 -13.21 -8.84 2.41
C GLU A 64 -13.96 -7.60 1.90
N ARG A 65 -13.25 -6.55 1.49
CA ARG A 65 -13.78 -5.28 0.98
C ARG A 65 -14.57 -4.47 2.01
N ARG A 66 -14.35 -4.70 3.29
CA ARG A 66 -14.96 -3.95 4.38
C ARG A 66 -14.17 -2.67 4.60
N VAL A 67 -14.84 -1.55 4.49
CA VAL A 67 -14.28 -0.22 4.80
C VAL A 67 -14.47 0.04 6.28
N GLN A 68 -13.38 0.33 6.97
CA GLN A 68 -13.32 0.46 8.43
C GLN A 68 -12.62 1.76 8.81
N MET A 69 -13.11 2.40 9.88
CA MET A 69 -12.45 3.56 10.48
C MET A 69 -11.21 3.12 11.26
N VAL A 70 -10.12 3.84 11.05
CA VAL A 70 -8.95 3.85 11.92
C VAL A 70 -8.88 5.22 12.56
N GLN A 71 -8.77 5.27 13.88
CA GLN A 71 -8.65 6.50 14.63
C GLN A 71 -7.23 6.69 15.16
N GLN A 72 -6.78 7.91 15.15
CA GLN A 72 -5.47 8.27 15.67
C GLN A 72 -5.36 7.88 17.14
N ALA A 73 -4.33 7.10 17.47
CA ALA A 73 -4.04 6.64 18.82
C ALA A 73 -2.87 7.40 19.48
N ILE A 74 -1.93 7.89 18.67
CA ILE A 74 -0.74 8.60 19.15
C ILE A 74 -0.51 9.86 18.29
N THR A 75 0.20 10.83 18.84
CA THR A 75 0.59 12.05 18.12
C THR A 75 1.71 11.75 17.13
N PRO A 76 1.69 12.33 15.92
CA PRO A 76 2.81 12.27 14.97
C PRO A 76 4.13 12.67 15.58
N ILE A 77 5.20 11.99 15.20
CA ILE A 77 6.55 12.24 15.70
C ILE A 77 7.22 13.38 14.90
N GLY A 78 7.76 14.36 15.61
CA GLY A 78 8.54 15.45 14.98
C GLY A 78 7.71 16.24 13.96
N GLU A 79 8.19 16.31 12.74
CA GLU A 79 7.55 17.03 11.63
C GLU A 79 6.81 16.08 10.66
N ALA A 80 6.60 14.82 11.04
CA ALA A 80 5.88 13.85 10.22
C ALA A 80 4.42 14.28 10.01
N ARG A 81 3.93 14.11 8.79
CA ARG A 81 2.59 14.55 8.36
C ARG A 81 1.82 13.41 7.71
N GLN A 82 0.51 13.53 7.72
CA GLN A 82 -0.35 12.55 7.04
C GLN A 82 -0.11 12.60 5.52
N ASP A 83 -0.11 11.44 4.88
CA ASP A 83 0.23 11.30 3.46
C ASP A 83 -0.63 12.20 2.56
N TRP A 84 -1.94 12.26 2.84
CA TRP A 84 -2.87 13.08 2.08
C TRP A 84 -2.58 14.59 2.19
N GLU A 85 -2.08 15.06 3.34
CA GLU A 85 -1.70 16.46 3.55
C GLU A 85 -0.47 16.82 2.73
N ILE A 86 0.52 15.93 2.72
CA ILE A 86 1.74 16.10 1.92
C ILE A 86 1.38 16.17 0.43
N ILE A 87 0.59 15.23 -0.05
CA ILE A 87 0.16 15.17 -1.45
C ILE A 87 -0.67 16.41 -1.82
N ARG A 88 -1.61 16.81 -0.96
CA ARG A 88 -2.41 18.03 -1.14
C ARG A 88 -1.53 19.27 -1.30
N ASP A 89 -0.58 19.45 -0.39
CA ASP A 89 0.26 20.64 -0.38
C ASP A 89 1.21 20.70 -1.58
N ILE A 90 1.71 19.56 -2.05
CA ILE A 90 2.48 19.47 -3.29
C ILE A 90 1.60 19.87 -4.47
N ALA A 91 0.39 19.28 -4.56
CA ALA A 91 -0.54 19.58 -5.64
C ALA A 91 -0.92 21.08 -5.67
N GLN A 92 -1.23 21.69 -4.52
CA GLN A 92 -1.53 23.11 -4.43
C GLN A 92 -0.37 23.99 -4.91
N ARG A 93 0.87 23.70 -4.49
CA ARG A 93 2.05 24.44 -4.96
C ARG A 93 2.31 24.29 -6.45
N MET A 94 2.03 23.12 -7.02
CA MET A 94 2.12 22.90 -8.48
C MET A 94 1.07 23.75 -9.22
N LEU A 95 -0.13 23.91 -8.68
CA LEU A 95 -1.18 24.76 -9.23
C LEU A 95 -0.82 26.23 -9.17
N ASP A 96 -0.32 26.72 -8.03
CA ASP A 96 0.14 28.10 -7.83
C ASP A 96 1.32 28.43 -8.74
N GLY A 97 2.14 27.44 -9.11
CA GLY A 97 3.24 27.58 -10.07
C GLY A 97 2.80 27.73 -11.55
N GLY A 98 1.49 27.84 -11.83
CA GLY A 98 0.95 28.10 -13.17
C GLY A 98 0.67 26.86 -14.02
N GLN A 99 0.75 25.66 -13.47
CA GLN A 99 0.25 24.46 -14.12
C GLN A 99 -1.27 24.37 -13.91
N ARG A 100 -2.02 24.60 -14.99
CA ARG A 100 -3.48 24.62 -14.98
C ARG A 100 -4.02 23.21 -14.71
N THR A 101 -4.93 23.11 -13.74
CA THR A 101 -5.83 21.96 -13.65
C THR A 101 -6.76 21.90 -14.84
N VAL A 102 -7.08 20.68 -15.23
CA VAL A 102 -8.13 20.38 -16.19
C VAL A 102 -9.47 20.70 -15.55
N ASP A 103 -10.23 21.59 -16.19
CA ASP A 103 -11.62 21.94 -15.93
C ASP A 103 -12.08 22.26 -14.49
N GLY A 104 -12.51 23.50 -14.29
CA GLY A 104 -12.97 24.14 -13.05
C GLY A 104 -14.13 23.50 -12.27
N GLY A 105 -14.02 22.24 -11.90
CA GLY A 105 -14.93 21.60 -10.95
C GLY A 105 -14.60 22.00 -9.50
N GLN A 106 -15.54 21.82 -8.58
CA GLN A 106 -15.36 22.15 -7.16
C GLN A 106 -14.19 21.39 -6.48
N TRP A 107 -13.67 20.34 -7.10
CA TRP A 107 -12.56 19.49 -6.63
C TRP A 107 -11.21 19.85 -7.24
N SER A 108 -11.16 20.80 -8.16
CA SER A 108 -9.95 21.14 -8.93
C SER A 108 -8.86 21.88 -8.14
N ALA A 109 -9.15 22.34 -6.93
CA ALA A 109 -8.25 23.18 -6.15
C ALA A 109 -7.50 22.43 -5.04
N TRP A 110 -7.69 21.13 -4.88
CA TRP A 110 -7.09 20.32 -3.80
C TRP A 110 -7.32 20.91 -2.39
N ASN A 111 -8.48 21.54 -2.17
CA ASN A 111 -8.84 22.21 -0.93
C ASN A 111 -9.46 21.25 0.10
N TYR A 112 -8.81 20.13 0.35
CA TYR A 112 -9.24 19.19 1.38
C TYR A 112 -8.79 19.65 2.75
N ALA A 113 -9.71 19.74 3.69
CA ALA A 113 -9.43 20.04 5.09
C ALA A 113 -9.32 18.75 5.94
N SER A 114 -9.87 17.64 5.42
CA SER A 114 -9.94 16.37 6.16
C SER A 114 -10.05 15.16 5.22
N PRO A 115 -9.79 13.95 5.72
CA PRO A 115 -10.11 12.72 5.00
C PRO A 115 -11.59 12.56 4.66
N THR A 116 -12.48 13.18 5.43
CA THR A 116 -13.91 13.23 5.13
C THR A 116 -14.21 13.94 3.82
N ASP A 117 -13.49 15.03 3.51
CA ASP A 117 -13.67 15.76 2.25
C ASP A 117 -13.19 14.93 1.06
N ILE A 118 -12.10 14.21 1.23
CA ILE A 118 -11.60 13.25 0.23
C ILE A 118 -12.63 12.14 0.00
N MET A 119 -13.23 11.60 1.07
CA MET A 119 -14.27 10.56 0.94
C MET A 119 -15.51 11.09 0.23
N LYS A 120 -15.92 12.34 0.43
CA LYS A 120 -17.04 12.95 -0.31
C LYS A 120 -16.77 12.98 -1.81
N GLU A 121 -15.56 13.30 -2.22
CA GLU A 121 -15.19 13.24 -3.64
C GLU A 121 -15.14 11.80 -4.17
N ILE A 122 -14.58 10.86 -3.42
CA ILE A 122 -14.62 9.43 -3.77
C ILE A 122 -16.07 8.98 -3.97
N ASN A 123 -16.97 9.34 -3.06
CA ASN A 123 -18.40 8.99 -3.14
C ASN A 123 -19.08 9.59 -4.38
N PHE A 124 -18.69 10.78 -4.77
CA PHE A 124 -19.22 11.44 -5.96
C PHE A 124 -18.71 10.79 -7.26
N LEU A 125 -17.42 10.48 -7.33
CA LEU A 125 -16.77 9.97 -8.54
C LEU A 125 -16.90 8.44 -8.69
N THR A 126 -17.14 7.73 -7.59
CA THR A 126 -17.11 6.25 -7.56
C THR A 126 -18.45 5.69 -7.09
N PRO A 127 -19.38 5.36 -8.02
CA PRO A 127 -20.74 4.90 -7.66
C PRO A 127 -20.76 3.72 -6.70
N SER A 128 -19.76 2.85 -6.73
CA SER A 128 -19.67 1.69 -5.81
C SER A 128 -19.34 2.09 -4.36
N TYR A 129 -18.90 3.32 -4.14
CA TYR A 129 -18.59 3.89 -2.82
C TYR A 129 -19.60 4.93 -2.35
N ALA A 130 -20.56 5.33 -3.18
CA ALA A 130 -21.46 6.46 -2.91
C ALA A 130 -22.22 6.39 -1.58
N GLY A 131 -22.47 5.20 -1.06
CA GLY A 131 -23.11 4.98 0.23
C GLY A 131 -22.17 4.77 1.42
N ILE A 132 -20.85 4.82 1.23
CA ILE A 132 -19.85 4.65 2.28
C ILE A 132 -19.42 6.02 2.76
N THR A 133 -20.08 6.54 3.78
CA THR A 133 -19.81 7.88 4.31
C THR A 133 -19.16 7.81 5.70
N TYR A 134 -18.43 8.85 6.09
CA TYR A 134 -17.83 8.93 7.42
C TYR A 134 -18.89 8.86 8.51
N GLU A 135 -20.04 9.51 8.33
CA GLU A 135 -21.15 9.51 9.30
C GLU A 135 -21.68 8.10 9.56
N ARG A 136 -21.70 7.23 8.56
CA ARG A 136 -22.10 5.83 8.72
C ARG A 136 -21.03 5.01 9.43
N LEU A 137 -19.77 5.21 9.04
CA LEU A 137 -18.65 4.50 9.64
C LEU A 137 -18.43 4.90 11.11
N GLU A 138 -18.62 6.19 11.45
CA GLU A 138 -18.54 6.71 12.82
C GLU A 138 -19.65 6.16 13.73
N ARG A 139 -20.82 5.83 13.17
CA ARG A 139 -21.88 5.10 13.89
C ARG A 139 -21.58 3.62 14.09
N GLY A 140 -20.43 3.15 13.62
CA GLY A 140 -20.02 1.75 13.74
C GLY A 140 -20.60 0.82 12.68
N GLU A 141 -21.14 1.37 11.58
CA GLU A 141 -21.61 0.54 10.48
C GLU A 141 -20.42 -0.13 9.78
N THR A 142 -20.56 -1.40 9.46
CA THR A 142 -19.54 -2.17 8.75
C THR A 142 -19.97 -2.35 7.30
N LEU A 143 -19.37 -1.57 6.40
CA LEU A 143 -19.81 -1.46 5.02
C LEU A 143 -18.83 -2.13 4.06
N GLN A 144 -19.32 -3.11 3.32
CA GLN A 144 -18.54 -3.75 2.26
C GLN A 144 -18.98 -3.18 0.91
N TRP A 145 -18.01 -2.68 0.12
CA TRP A 145 -18.34 -2.21 -1.22
C TRP A 145 -18.59 -3.39 -2.19
N PRO A 146 -19.40 -3.22 -3.22
CA PRO A 146 -20.17 -2.04 -3.60
C PRO A 146 -21.28 -1.65 -2.59
N CYS A 147 -21.35 -0.34 -2.33
CA CYS A 147 -22.37 0.26 -1.49
C CYS A 147 -22.85 1.56 -2.19
N PRO A 148 -23.77 1.45 -3.17
CA PRO A 148 -24.04 2.52 -4.12
C PRO A 148 -24.96 3.63 -3.61
N THR A 149 -25.66 3.44 -2.48
CA THR A 149 -26.51 4.48 -1.86
C THR A 149 -26.35 4.50 -0.36
N PRO A 150 -26.68 5.62 0.31
CA PRO A 150 -26.63 5.72 1.76
C PRO A 150 -27.49 4.69 2.51
N GLU A 151 -28.55 4.19 1.91
CA GLU A 151 -29.47 3.18 2.49
C GLU A 151 -29.00 1.74 2.22
N HIS A 152 -28.04 1.56 1.32
CA HIS A 152 -27.56 0.24 0.95
C HIS A 152 -26.75 -0.40 2.09
N PRO A 153 -27.04 -1.66 2.50
CA PRO A 153 -26.39 -2.31 3.64
C PRO A 153 -24.94 -2.78 3.37
N GLY A 154 -24.41 -2.51 2.19
CA GLY A 154 -23.17 -3.10 1.70
C GLY A 154 -23.41 -4.41 0.94
N THR A 155 -22.35 -4.95 0.35
CA THR A 155 -22.38 -6.17 -0.49
C THR A 155 -21.41 -7.23 0.05
N PRO A 156 -21.84 -8.08 1.00
CA PRO A 156 -20.99 -9.11 1.58
C PRO A 156 -20.49 -10.14 0.55
N ILE A 157 -21.34 -10.51 -0.40
CA ILE A 157 -21.01 -11.49 -1.45
C ILE A 157 -21.20 -10.84 -2.82
N LEU A 158 -20.13 -10.83 -3.62
CA LEU A 158 -20.18 -10.31 -4.99
C LEU A 158 -20.91 -11.25 -5.95
N HIS A 159 -21.47 -10.64 -6.99
CA HIS A 159 -22.01 -11.35 -8.17
C HIS A 159 -23.18 -12.31 -7.90
N ILE A 160 -23.91 -12.19 -6.76
CA ILE A 160 -25.10 -13.02 -6.48
C ILE A 160 -26.15 -12.89 -7.60
N ARG A 161 -26.30 -11.71 -8.19
CA ARG A 161 -27.29 -11.42 -9.26
C ARG A 161 -26.69 -11.51 -10.67
N GLY A 162 -25.44 -11.96 -10.80
CA GLY A 162 -24.69 -12.02 -12.05
C GLY A 162 -23.51 -11.07 -12.09
N PHE A 163 -22.76 -11.12 -13.18
CA PHE A 163 -21.59 -10.28 -13.39
C PHE A 163 -21.99 -8.95 -14.05
N ALA A 164 -21.25 -7.87 -13.76
CA ALA A 164 -21.49 -6.54 -14.35
C ALA A 164 -21.46 -6.54 -15.89
N ARG A 165 -20.72 -7.47 -16.50
CA ARG A 165 -20.60 -7.64 -17.96
C ARG A 165 -21.52 -8.74 -18.52
N GLY A 166 -22.52 -9.20 -17.78
CA GLY A 166 -23.39 -10.32 -18.14
C GLY A 166 -22.84 -11.66 -17.67
N LYS A 167 -22.48 -12.57 -18.58
CA LYS A 167 -21.91 -13.89 -18.23
C LYS A 167 -20.43 -13.78 -17.88
N GLY A 168 -19.95 -14.65 -16.98
CA GLY A 168 -18.53 -14.83 -16.71
C GLY A 168 -17.79 -15.27 -17.99
N LYS A 169 -16.59 -14.73 -18.22
CA LYS A 169 -15.73 -15.10 -19.34
C LYS A 169 -14.63 -16.01 -18.83
N PHE A 170 -14.56 -17.22 -19.38
CA PHE A 170 -13.41 -18.10 -19.20
C PHE A 170 -12.28 -17.67 -20.12
N MET A 171 -11.09 -17.54 -19.58
CA MET A 171 -9.86 -17.28 -20.33
C MET A 171 -8.98 -18.51 -20.24
N PRO A 172 -8.67 -19.17 -21.37
CA PRO A 172 -7.69 -20.26 -21.35
C PRO A 172 -6.33 -19.68 -20.97
N ILE A 173 -5.66 -20.33 -20.04
CA ILE A 173 -4.33 -19.94 -19.59
C ILE A 173 -3.45 -21.19 -19.69
N ASP A 174 -2.41 -21.12 -20.50
CA ASP A 174 -1.42 -22.16 -20.59
C ASP A 174 -0.49 -22.14 -19.37
N HIS A 175 -0.01 -23.30 -18.98
CA HIS A 175 0.99 -23.38 -17.93
C HIS A 175 2.32 -22.82 -18.45
N LEU A 176 2.84 -21.82 -17.75
CA LEU A 176 4.19 -21.31 -17.94
C LEU A 176 5.03 -21.73 -16.75
N PRO A 177 6.19 -22.37 -16.95
CA PRO A 177 7.10 -22.65 -15.86
C PRO A 177 7.62 -21.37 -15.22
N PRO A 178 8.12 -21.42 -13.98
CA PRO A 178 8.86 -20.28 -13.39
C PRO A 178 9.99 -19.83 -14.31
N ALA A 179 10.31 -18.52 -14.22
CA ALA A 179 11.41 -17.94 -15.00
C ALA A 179 12.77 -18.55 -14.66
N GLU A 180 12.92 -19.06 -13.44
CA GLU A 180 14.11 -19.74 -12.94
C GLU A 180 13.72 -21.11 -12.41
N LEU A 181 14.41 -22.12 -12.86
CA LEU A 181 14.24 -23.53 -12.45
C LEU A 181 15.56 -24.01 -11.81
N PRO A 182 15.51 -25.05 -10.96
CA PRO A 182 16.72 -25.66 -10.44
C PRO A 182 17.65 -26.12 -11.56
N ASP A 183 18.95 -25.96 -11.36
CA ASP A 183 20.02 -26.46 -12.21
C ASP A 183 21.14 -27.12 -11.38
N ASP A 184 22.21 -27.55 -12.04
CA ASP A 184 23.32 -28.23 -11.35
C ASP A 184 24.07 -27.33 -10.36
N ASN A 185 24.05 -26.01 -10.54
CA ASN A 185 24.68 -25.05 -9.64
C ASN A 185 23.74 -24.60 -8.50
N TYR A 186 22.45 -24.58 -8.78
CA TYR A 186 21.38 -24.17 -7.85
C TYR A 186 20.30 -25.23 -7.81
N PRO A 187 20.55 -26.36 -7.12
CA PRO A 187 19.67 -27.53 -7.18
C PRO A 187 18.39 -27.42 -6.35
N LEU A 188 18.23 -26.36 -5.56
CA LEU A 188 17.09 -26.15 -4.68
C LEU A 188 16.25 -24.95 -5.13
N ILE A 189 14.94 -25.00 -4.84
CA ILE A 189 14.02 -23.88 -5.00
C ILE A 189 13.92 -23.15 -3.66
N LEU A 190 14.27 -21.87 -3.63
CA LEU A 190 14.00 -21.01 -2.49
C LEU A 190 12.52 -20.62 -2.45
N SER A 191 11.82 -21.02 -1.40
CA SER A 191 10.44 -20.60 -1.14
C SER A 191 10.38 -19.69 0.08
N THR A 192 9.92 -18.45 -0.10
CA THR A 192 9.73 -17.53 1.03
C THR A 192 8.44 -17.84 1.76
N GLY A 193 8.52 -17.97 3.08
CA GLY A 193 7.39 -18.23 3.98
C GLY A 193 7.05 -17.02 4.86
N ARG A 194 5.86 -17.03 5.45
CA ARG A 194 5.46 -16.05 6.47
C ARG A 194 5.78 -16.58 7.86
N VAL A 195 6.17 -15.65 8.74
CA VAL A 195 6.31 -15.92 10.17
C VAL A 195 5.27 -15.12 10.95
N LEU A 196 4.83 -15.64 12.08
CA LEU A 196 3.75 -15.03 12.87
C LEU A 196 4.12 -13.64 13.41
N TYR A 197 5.38 -13.44 13.76
CA TYR A 197 5.83 -12.27 14.51
C TYR A 197 6.30 -11.10 13.66
N HIS A 198 6.54 -11.33 12.36
CA HIS A 198 7.00 -10.29 11.46
C HIS A 198 6.09 -10.16 10.24
N TRP A 199 5.78 -8.91 9.89
CA TRP A 199 4.95 -8.59 8.74
C TRP A 199 5.81 -8.44 7.48
N HIS A 200 5.54 -9.25 6.46
CA HIS A 200 6.29 -9.29 5.19
C HIS A 200 7.81 -9.37 5.41
N GLY A 201 8.60 -8.46 4.84
CA GLY A 201 10.06 -8.37 5.03
C GLY A 201 10.50 -7.93 6.43
N GLY A 202 9.54 -7.49 7.26
CA GLY A 202 9.83 -7.08 8.64
C GLY A 202 10.24 -5.62 8.78
N GLU A 203 10.10 -4.81 7.75
CA GLU A 203 10.53 -3.39 7.76
C GLU A 203 9.99 -2.60 8.96
N MET A 204 8.70 -2.77 9.29
CA MET A 204 8.10 -2.16 10.47
C MET A 204 8.27 -3.02 11.71
N SER A 205 7.91 -4.31 11.63
CA SER A 205 7.82 -5.17 12.81
C SER A 205 9.17 -5.51 13.43
N ARG A 206 10.27 -5.51 12.68
CA ARG A 206 11.64 -5.64 13.21
C ARG A 206 12.16 -4.38 13.90
N ARG A 207 11.46 -3.26 13.81
CA ARG A 207 11.74 -2.04 14.58
C ARG A 207 10.98 -2.03 15.91
N ALA A 208 10.04 -2.96 16.13
CA ALA A 208 9.34 -3.16 17.38
C ALA A 208 10.15 -4.10 18.27
N GLN A 209 10.79 -3.57 19.32
CA GLN A 209 11.71 -4.29 20.20
C GLN A 209 11.12 -5.61 20.73
N GLY A 210 9.87 -5.60 21.19
CA GLY A 210 9.22 -6.80 21.72
C GLY A 210 9.04 -7.92 20.69
N LEU A 211 8.74 -7.58 19.42
CA LEU A 211 8.64 -8.58 18.35
C LEU A 211 10.02 -9.11 17.93
N LEU A 212 11.02 -8.24 17.94
CA LEU A 212 12.40 -8.63 17.64
C LEU A 212 12.99 -9.55 18.72
N GLU A 213 12.63 -9.36 19.98
CA GLU A 213 13.03 -10.26 21.09
C GLU A 213 12.40 -11.66 20.96
N ILE A 214 11.16 -11.73 20.47
CA ILE A 214 10.47 -13.02 20.29
C ILE A 214 11.03 -13.79 19.08
N TYR A 215 11.33 -13.09 17.99
CA TYR A 215 11.82 -13.71 16.75
C TYR A 215 12.96 -12.88 16.15
N PRO A 216 14.19 -13.01 16.69
CA PRO A 216 15.31 -12.14 16.34
C PRO A 216 15.95 -12.47 14.99
N GLU A 217 15.95 -13.72 14.58
CA GLU A 217 16.76 -14.22 13.46
C GLU A 217 15.91 -14.52 12.22
N HIS A 218 16.55 -14.44 11.05
CA HIS A 218 16.03 -15.03 9.83
C HIS A 218 16.45 -16.50 9.78
N LEU A 219 15.50 -17.39 9.57
CA LEU A 219 15.74 -18.83 9.52
C LEU A 219 15.58 -19.34 8.09
N ILE A 220 16.44 -20.28 7.73
CA ILE A 220 16.29 -21.11 6.53
C ILE A 220 15.95 -22.52 7.01
N GLU A 221 14.81 -23.03 6.57
CA GLU A 221 14.39 -24.39 6.83
C GLU A 221 14.74 -25.25 5.62
N ILE A 222 15.49 -26.31 5.85
CA ILE A 222 15.92 -27.27 4.84
C ILE A 222 15.64 -28.69 5.33
N SER A 223 15.29 -29.60 4.42
CA SER A 223 15.13 -31.00 4.81
C SER A 223 16.44 -31.60 5.30
N PRO A 224 16.44 -32.46 6.33
CA PRO A 224 17.65 -33.12 6.81
C PRO A 224 18.43 -33.87 5.72
N TRP A 225 17.69 -34.49 4.77
CA TRP A 225 18.29 -35.20 3.65
C TRP A 225 19.04 -34.27 2.68
N ASP A 226 18.43 -33.09 2.36
CA ASP A 226 19.08 -32.10 1.51
C ASP A 226 20.28 -31.47 2.22
N ALA A 227 20.17 -31.22 3.52
CA ALA A 227 21.25 -30.69 4.33
C ALA A 227 22.48 -31.66 4.33
N GLU A 228 22.23 -32.96 4.54
CA GLU A 228 23.26 -33.98 4.51
C GLU A 228 23.95 -34.08 3.13
N LYS A 229 23.16 -33.98 2.06
CA LYS A 229 23.65 -34.05 0.67
C LYS A 229 24.53 -32.83 0.29
N LEU A 230 24.25 -31.69 0.88
CA LEU A 230 24.96 -30.43 0.59
C LEU A 230 26.19 -30.22 1.46
N GLY A 231 26.37 -30.97 2.56
CA GLY A 231 27.44 -30.84 3.53
C GLY A 231 27.16 -29.76 4.56
#